data_718f56a722523797a59d21d09829e5a2
#
_entry.id   718f56a722523797a59d21d09829e5a2
#
_cell.length_a   1.000
_cell.length_b   1.000
_cell.length_c   1.000
_cell.angle_alpha   90.00
_cell.angle_beta   90.00
_cell.angle_gamma   90.00
#
_symmetry.space_group_name_H-M   'P 1'
#
loop_
_entity.id
_entity.type
_entity.pdbx_description
1 polymer ?
#
loop_
_entity_poly.entity_id
_entity_poly.type
_entity_poly.pdbx_seq_one_letter_code
_entity_poly.pdbx_strand_id
1 'polypeptide(L)'
;MPASPIRKLAPLADAAKQRGIHVYHLNIGQPDLPTPRAALDAIRNIDRTVLEYSPSQGYRSYREKLVGYYKKYDINLSADDIIITTGGSEAVLFAFLSLSLIHI
;
A
#
# COMPACT_ATOMS: atom_id res chain seq x y z
N MET A 1 3.98 -22.60 4.91
CA MET A 1 3.26 -21.84 3.86
C MET A 1 3.84 -22.22 2.52
N PRO A 2 3.04 -22.52 1.50
CA PRO A 2 3.55 -22.76 0.15
C PRO A 2 4.21 -21.46 -0.39
N ALA A 3 5.36 -21.60 -1.05
CA ALA A 3 6.07 -20.47 -1.62
C ALA A 3 5.23 -19.83 -2.74
N SER A 4 5.20 -18.49 -2.78
CA SER A 4 4.51 -17.76 -3.84
C SER A 4 5.01 -18.22 -5.22
N PRO A 5 4.11 -18.54 -6.16
CA PRO A 5 4.49 -18.92 -7.53
C PRO A 5 5.41 -17.90 -8.21
N ILE A 6 5.19 -16.63 -7.96
CA ILE A 6 6.00 -15.52 -8.48
C ILE A 6 7.45 -15.60 -7.96
N ARG A 7 7.62 -15.89 -6.67
CA ARG A 7 8.96 -16.00 -6.06
C ARG A 7 9.77 -17.20 -6.55
N LYS A 8 9.10 -18.24 -7.03
CA LYS A 8 9.78 -19.41 -7.64
C LYS A 8 10.54 -19.07 -8.92
N LEU A 9 10.14 -18.02 -9.62
CA LEU A 9 10.78 -17.57 -10.86
C LEU A 9 12.00 -16.67 -10.61
N ALA A 10 12.14 -16.08 -9.43
CA ALA A 10 13.23 -15.15 -9.13
C ALA A 10 14.63 -15.76 -9.37
N PRO A 11 14.97 -16.98 -8.90
CA PRO A 11 16.28 -17.56 -9.13
C PRO A 11 16.61 -17.76 -10.62
N LEU A 12 15.60 -18.07 -11.43
CA LEU A 12 15.78 -18.24 -12.89
C LEU A 12 16.07 -16.90 -13.57
N ALA A 13 15.36 -15.85 -13.16
CA ALA A 13 15.59 -14.49 -13.65
C ALA A 13 16.99 -14.00 -13.26
N ASP A 14 17.42 -14.24 -12.03
CA ASP A 14 18.73 -13.84 -11.54
C ASP A 14 19.86 -14.58 -12.27
N ALA A 15 19.72 -15.87 -12.49
CA ALA A 15 20.67 -16.65 -13.29
C ALA A 15 20.74 -16.19 -14.75
N ALA A 16 19.64 -15.74 -15.34
CA ALA A 16 19.63 -15.15 -16.68
C ALA A 16 20.37 -13.81 -16.71
N LYS A 17 20.12 -12.94 -15.73
CA LYS A 17 20.81 -11.65 -15.59
C LYS A 17 22.32 -11.81 -15.40
N GLN A 18 22.77 -12.80 -14.61
CA GLN A 18 24.18 -13.09 -14.41
C GLN A 18 24.88 -13.50 -15.72
N ARG A 19 24.14 -14.07 -16.68
CA ARG A 19 24.63 -14.36 -18.02
C ARG A 19 24.54 -13.19 -19.01
N GLY A 20 24.19 -11.98 -18.52
CA GLY A 20 24.04 -10.79 -19.35
C GLY A 20 22.72 -10.72 -20.13
N ILE A 21 21.76 -11.60 -19.84
CA ILE A 21 20.45 -11.61 -20.52
C ILE A 21 19.55 -10.57 -19.87
N HIS A 22 18.98 -9.67 -20.66
CA HIS A 22 17.98 -8.73 -20.17
C HIS A 22 16.67 -9.45 -19.87
N VAL A 23 16.17 -9.32 -18.62
CA VAL A 23 14.92 -9.96 -18.18
C VAL A 23 13.84 -8.90 -17.96
N TYR A 24 12.75 -9.00 -18.70
CA TYR A 24 11.56 -8.17 -18.53
C TYR A 24 10.64 -8.77 -17.47
N HIS A 25 10.43 -8.05 -16.36
CA HIS A 25 9.61 -8.49 -15.22
C HIS A 25 8.14 -8.13 -15.42
N LEU A 26 7.44 -8.84 -16.29
CA LEU A 26 6.00 -8.60 -16.55
C LEU A 26 5.08 -9.18 -15.47
N ASN A 27 5.63 -9.93 -14.51
CA ASN A 27 4.94 -10.55 -13.39
C ASN A 27 4.87 -9.66 -12.14
N ILE A 28 5.48 -8.47 -12.18
CA ILE A 28 5.52 -7.53 -11.07
C ILE A 28 4.86 -6.23 -11.51
N GLY A 29 3.83 -5.80 -10.78
CA GLY A 29 3.15 -4.51 -11.00
C GLY A 29 3.94 -3.33 -10.40
N GLN A 30 5.23 -3.22 -10.75
CA GLN A 30 6.05 -2.11 -10.29
C GLN A 30 5.84 -0.90 -11.20
N PRO A 31 5.53 0.28 -10.65
CA PRO A 31 5.43 1.50 -11.44
C PRO A 31 6.78 1.84 -12.11
N ASP A 32 6.73 2.25 -13.37
CA ASP A 32 7.87 2.77 -14.14
C ASP A 32 7.90 4.31 -14.17
N LEU A 33 6.81 4.94 -13.75
CA LEU A 33 6.72 6.39 -13.62
C LEU A 33 7.40 6.89 -12.35
N PRO A 34 8.08 8.04 -12.40
CA PRO A 34 8.66 8.65 -11.21
C PRO A 34 7.61 8.94 -10.13
N THR A 35 7.94 8.64 -8.89
CA THR A 35 7.10 9.05 -7.76
C THR A 35 6.97 10.57 -7.71
N PRO A 36 5.77 11.14 -7.47
CA PRO A 36 5.56 12.58 -7.40
C PRO A 36 6.56 13.25 -6.46
N ARG A 37 7.20 14.30 -6.94
CA ARG A 37 8.25 15.00 -6.18
C ARG A 37 7.75 15.50 -4.83
N ALA A 38 6.52 16.02 -4.79
CA ALA A 38 5.89 16.48 -3.55
C ALA A 38 5.83 15.38 -2.47
N ALA A 39 5.59 14.12 -2.83
CA ALA A 39 5.58 13.00 -1.88
C ALA A 39 6.99 12.71 -1.36
N LEU A 40 7.99 12.70 -2.24
CA LEU A 40 9.39 12.48 -1.85
C LEU A 40 9.92 13.62 -0.97
N ASP A 41 9.60 14.85 -1.30
CA ASP A 41 10.03 16.03 -0.55
C ASP A 41 9.35 16.07 0.82
N ALA A 42 8.09 15.68 0.94
CA ALA A 42 7.40 15.55 2.22
C ALA A 42 8.08 14.53 3.16
N ILE A 43 8.56 13.40 2.61
CA ILE A 43 9.30 12.39 3.40
C ILE A 43 10.69 12.91 3.79
N ARG A 44 11.40 13.59 2.89
CA ARG A 44 12.75 14.11 3.16
C ARG A 44 12.77 15.24 4.19
N ASN A 45 11.70 16.03 4.25
CA ASN A 45 11.57 17.18 5.11
C ASN A 45 10.76 16.88 6.38
N ILE A 46 10.76 15.63 6.84
CA ILE A 46 10.16 15.27 8.12
C ILE A 46 11.02 15.88 9.24
N ASP A 47 10.48 16.92 9.86
CA ASP A 47 11.05 17.56 11.05
C ASP A 47 10.41 16.99 12.33
N ARG A 48 10.70 15.71 12.61
CA ARG A 48 10.26 15.04 13.83
C ARG A 48 11.43 14.35 14.51
N THR A 49 11.62 14.65 15.77
CA THR A 49 12.65 14.02 16.61
C THR A 49 12.17 12.72 17.25
N VAL A 50 10.86 12.52 17.36
CA VAL A 50 10.23 11.33 17.92
C VAL A 50 9.20 10.79 16.93
N LEU A 51 9.25 9.49 16.67
CA LEU A 51 8.25 8.77 15.89
C LEU A 51 7.29 8.10 16.88
N GLU A 52 6.16 8.73 17.10
CA GLU A 52 5.11 8.24 17.98
C GLU A 52 4.25 7.17 17.29
N TYR A 53 3.56 6.36 18.08
CA TYR A 53 2.52 5.47 17.56
C TYR A 53 1.40 6.30 16.93
N SER A 54 0.93 5.88 15.77
CA SER A 54 -0.28 6.45 15.18
C SER A 54 -1.54 5.89 15.88
N PRO A 55 -2.66 6.62 15.89
CA PRO A 55 -3.95 6.06 16.27
C PRO A 55 -4.28 4.82 15.43
N SER A 56 -4.95 3.83 16.01
CA SER A 56 -5.28 2.56 15.33
C SER A 56 -6.05 2.72 14.02
N GLN A 57 -6.87 3.77 13.92
CA GLN A 57 -7.63 4.11 12.71
C GLN A 57 -6.83 4.98 11.71
N GLY A 58 -5.63 5.39 12.08
CA GLY A 58 -4.86 6.41 11.38
C GLY A 58 -5.20 7.84 11.82
N TYR A 59 -4.34 8.79 11.48
CA TYR A 59 -4.51 10.19 11.86
C TYR A 59 -5.80 10.78 11.32
N ARG A 60 -6.57 11.44 12.20
CA ARG A 60 -7.86 12.06 11.84
C ARG A 60 -7.72 13.08 10.71
N SER A 61 -6.68 13.92 10.76
CA SER A 61 -6.41 14.92 9.72
C SER A 61 -6.20 14.30 8.33
N TYR A 62 -5.63 13.10 8.26
CA TYR A 62 -5.48 12.38 7.00
C TYR A 62 -6.80 11.78 6.52
N ARG A 63 -7.58 11.19 7.42
CA ARG A 63 -8.91 10.63 7.11
C ARG A 63 -9.87 11.72 6.60
N GLU A 64 -9.87 12.91 7.21
CA GLU A 64 -10.65 14.08 6.77
C GLU A 64 -10.26 14.53 5.35
N LYS A 65 -8.96 14.50 5.00
CA LYS A 65 -8.51 14.77 3.62
C LYS A 65 -9.02 13.73 2.62
N LEU A 66 -9.07 12.47 3.04
CA LEU A 66 -9.61 11.39 2.19
C LEU A 66 -11.12 11.54 1.98
N VAL A 67 -11.88 12.01 2.97
CA VAL A 67 -13.29 12.38 2.78
C VAL A 67 -13.45 13.37 1.63
N GLY A 68 -12.62 14.43 1.62
CA GLY A 68 -12.62 15.42 0.54
C GLY A 68 -12.22 14.84 -0.82
N TYR A 69 -11.33 13.86 -0.83
CA TYR A 69 -10.93 13.15 -2.04
C TYR A 69 -12.08 12.29 -2.58
N TYR A 70 -12.70 11.45 -1.76
CA TYR A 70 -13.78 10.56 -2.17
C TYR A 70 -15.05 11.31 -2.61
N LYS A 71 -15.33 12.47 -1.98
CA LYS A 71 -16.43 13.32 -2.38
C LYS A 71 -16.37 13.76 -3.85
N LYS A 72 -15.18 13.88 -4.45
CA LYS A 72 -15.00 14.19 -5.88
C LYS A 72 -15.52 13.09 -6.82
N TYR A 73 -15.72 11.91 -6.29
CA TYR A 73 -16.22 10.74 -7.00
C TYR A 73 -17.62 10.34 -6.55
N ASP A 74 -18.37 11.28 -5.93
CA ASP A 74 -19.72 11.08 -5.40
C ASP A 74 -19.81 9.98 -4.32
N ILE A 75 -18.69 9.67 -3.66
CA ILE A 75 -18.62 8.76 -2.53
C ILE A 75 -18.69 9.57 -1.24
N ASN A 76 -19.83 9.50 -0.56
CA ASN A 76 -20.08 10.26 0.67
C ASN A 76 -19.68 9.41 1.89
N LEU A 77 -18.60 9.80 2.54
CA LEU A 77 -18.07 9.17 3.74
C LEU A 77 -17.85 10.22 4.82
N SER A 78 -17.83 9.80 6.08
CA SER A 78 -17.28 10.55 7.21
C SER A 78 -15.85 10.07 7.51
N ALA A 79 -15.10 10.81 8.31
CA ALA A 79 -13.78 10.36 8.74
C ALA A 79 -13.85 9.08 9.58
N ASP A 80 -14.98 8.77 10.20
CA ASP A 80 -15.15 7.58 11.03
C ASP A 80 -15.48 6.32 10.22
N ASP A 81 -15.80 6.49 8.94
CA ASP A 81 -15.96 5.38 7.98
C ASP A 81 -14.64 4.94 7.34
N ILE A 82 -13.52 5.57 7.71
CA ILE A 82 -12.22 5.34 7.07
C ILE A 82 -11.21 4.81 8.08
N ILE A 83 -10.56 3.70 7.75
CA ILE A 83 -9.42 3.14 8.47
C ILE A 83 -8.21 3.16 7.55
N ILE A 84 -7.09 3.66 8.04
CA ILE A 84 -5.82 3.66 7.32
C ILE A 84 -5.06 2.38 7.63
N THR A 85 -4.66 1.67 6.58
CA THR A 85 -3.87 0.45 6.67
C THR A 85 -2.47 0.66 6.08
N THR A 86 -1.54 -0.24 6.40
CA THR A 86 -0.16 -0.18 5.88
C THR A 86 -0.11 -0.42 4.36
N GLY A 87 -1.15 -1.04 3.81
CA GLY A 87 -1.28 -1.27 2.37
C GLY A 87 -2.56 -2.01 2.02
N GLY A 88 -2.84 -2.15 0.72
CA GLY A 88 -4.06 -2.78 0.21
C GLY A 88 -4.26 -4.22 0.68
N SER A 89 -3.20 -4.99 0.88
CA SER A 89 -3.29 -6.37 1.39
C SER A 89 -3.84 -6.43 2.81
N GLU A 90 -3.46 -5.51 3.67
CA GLU A 90 -4.00 -5.40 5.03
C GLU A 90 -5.47 -4.94 5.01
N ALA A 91 -5.80 -3.97 4.15
CA ALA A 91 -7.18 -3.53 3.97
C ALA A 91 -8.11 -4.68 3.55
N VAL A 92 -7.68 -5.48 2.57
CA VAL A 92 -8.41 -6.67 2.11
C VAL A 92 -8.55 -7.69 3.24
N LEU A 93 -7.48 -7.95 3.99
CA LEU A 93 -7.51 -8.87 5.13
C LEU A 93 -8.53 -8.43 6.20
N PHE A 94 -8.53 -7.14 6.57
CA PHE A 94 -9.47 -6.60 7.54
C PHE A 94 -10.91 -6.69 7.06
N ALA A 95 -11.16 -6.37 5.78
CA ALA A 95 -12.50 -6.48 5.20
C ALA A 95 -13.00 -7.93 5.26
N PHE A 96 -12.19 -8.92 4.85
CA PHE A 96 -12.57 -10.32 4.89
C PHE A 96 -12.78 -10.85 6.31
N LEU A 97 -11.91 -10.51 7.25
CA LEU A 97 -12.05 -10.92 8.64
C LEU A 97 -13.33 -10.34 9.25
N SER A 98 -13.62 -9.06 9.02
CA SER A 98 -14.81 -8.42 9.54
C SER A 98 -16.09 -9.03 8.96
N LEU A 99 -16.13 -9.31 7.67
CA LEU A 99 -17.29 -9.94 7.02
C LEU A 99 -17.43 -11.41 7.40
N SER A 100 -16.34 -12.14 7.60
CA SER A 100 -16.37 -13.56 7.98
C SER A 100 -16.92 -13.76 9.39
N LEU A 101 -16.65 -12.83 10.32
CA LEU A 101 -17.15 -12.88 11.69
C LEU A 101 -18.67 -12.64 11.82
N ILE A 102 -19.31 -12.07 10.78
CA ILE A 102 -20.75 -11.85 10.75
C ILE A 102 -21.52 -13.14 10.45
N HIS A 103 -20.84 -14.18 9.96
CA HIS A 103 -21.46 -15.45 9.52
C HIS A 103 -21.15 -16.63 10.44
N ILE A 104 -20.58 -16.39 11.63
CA ILE A 104 -20.37 -17.42 12.67
C ILE A 104 -21.48 -17.37 13.70
#